data_18cfc945889f10c7c63b74ba315a3889
#
_entry.id   18cfc945889f10c7c63b74ba315a3889
#
_cell.length_a   1.000
_cell.length_b   1.000
_cell.length_c   1.000
_cell.angle_alpha   90.00
_cell.angle_beta   90.00
_cell.angle_gamma   90.00
#
_symmetry.space_group_name_H-M   'P 1'
#
loop_
_entity.id
_entity.type
_entity.pdbx_description
1 polymer ?
#
loop_
_entity_poly.entity_id
_entity_poly.type
_entity_poly.pdbx_seq_one_letter_code
_entity_poly.pdbx_strand_id
1 'polypeptide(L)'
;MAMIPSAYFIAEVINYIFEVAMERLTMAVPCLFGLEGLVGDELRRMQMENVRVEDRRVFFDGDFEAMARANVRLRMGERVMILLARFPADSFEALYQGVKAIALERFIPRDGAFPVKGYSLDSKLHSVPDCQSIVKKAAVDRLGAKYGLTWLPETGDTYQLRFSIMKDVCEVFLDTSGVSLHKRGYRAVGNEAPLHETMAAALVNLSRYRGRDFFWDPFCGSGTIVIEAALTALNRAPGLNRSFGAEHWSCVPQEVWQKVKTEARDLEYRGEYRILGTDIDPATLSIAIANAKKAGVAKYIDFREGDATKLSLPCDTGVLVCNPPYGERMLEQRSAQQLMRTFGRHLKFADGWKKYIISSEAEFEHFFGRQATKKRKLYNGRLQCNVYMYY
;
A
#
# COMPACT_ATOMS: atom_id res chain seq x y z
N MET A 1 20.62 -0.68 -43.38
CA MET A 1 19.92 -1.96 -43.69
C MET A 1 19.68 -2.64 -42.34
N ALA A 2 18.49 -2.47 -41.76
CA ALA A 2 18.16 -3.07 -40.49
C ALA A 2 17.94 -4.58 -40.72
N MET A 3 18.73 -5.42 -40.02
CA MET A 3 18.52 -6.89 -40.05
C MET A 3 17.17 -7.19 -39.36
N ILE A 4 16.21 -7.71 -40.13
CA ILE A 4 14.98 -8.30 -39.59
C ILE A 4 15.40 -9.56 -38.84
N PRO A 5 15.05 -9.71 -37.54
CA PRO A 5 15.35 -10.95 -36.80
C PRO A 5 14.71 -12.13 -37.50
N SER A 6 15.44 -13.26 -37.56
CA SER A 6 14.91 -14.46 -38.17
C SER A 6 13.62 -14.93 -37.47
N ALA A 7 12.69 -15.55 -38.24
CA ALA A 7 11.46 -16.11 -37.68
C ALA A 7 11.72 -17.09 -36.52
N TYR A 8 12.87 -17.75 -36.51
CA TYR A 8 13.33 -18.66 -35.46
C TYR A 8 13.64 -17.91 -34.16
N PHE A 9 14.30 -16.76 -34.23
CA PHE A 9 14.60 -15.91 -33.08
C PHE A 9 13.31 -15.32 -32.46
N ILE A 10 12.36 -14.92 -33.32
CA ILE A 10 11.05 -14.43 -32.89
C ILE A 10 10.26 -15.56 -32.19
N ALA A 11 10.29 -16.78 -32.71
CA ALA A 11 9.63 -17.95 -32.10
C ALA A 11 10.27 -18.35 -30.75
N GLU A 12 11.60 -18.30 -30.63
CA GLU A 12 12.30 -18.56 -29.36
C GLU A 12 11.98 -17.49 -28.31
N VAL A 13 11.95 -16.22 -28.70
CA VAL A 13 11.55 -15.11 -27.81
C VAL A 13 10.09 -15.22 -27.39
N ILE A 14 9.19 -15.60 -28.30
CA ILE A 14 7.77 -15.81 -27.99
C ILE A 14 7.61 -17.03 -27.05
N ASN A 15 8.29 -18.17 -27.33
CA ASN A 15 8.24 -19.33 -26.44
C ASN A 15 8.86 -19.04 -25.06
N TYR A 16 9.96 -18.30 -25.00
CA TYR A 16 10.57 -17.86 -23.75
C TYR A 16 9.64 -16.93 -22.95
N ILE A 17 8.98 -15.96 -23.62
CA ILE A 17 7.98 -15.09 -23.01
C ILE A 17 6.77 -15.90 -22.51
N PHE A 18 6.34 -16.92 -23.28
CA PHE A 18 5.23 -17.79 -22.88
C PHE A 18 5.60 -18.71 -21.70
N GLU A 19 6.80 -19.28 -21.66
CA GLU A 19 7.29 -20.09 -20.53
C GLU A 19 7.43 -19.25 -19.25
N VAL A 20 7.97 -18.03 -19.35
CA VAL A 20 8.08 -17.09 -18.22
C VAL A 20 6.71 -16.58 -17.76
N ALA A 21 5.76 -16.39 -18.69
CA ALA A 21 4.39 -15.96 -18.36
C ALA A 21 3.56 -17.04 -17.65
N MET A 22 3.88 -18.33 -17.89
CA MET A 22 3.23 -19.48 -17.26
C MET A 22 3.92 -19.91 -15.94
N GLU A 23 5.07 -19.32 -15.61
CA GLU A 23 5.81 -19.72 -14.43
C GLU A 23 5.16 -19.18 -13.15
N ARG A 24 5.01 -20.07 -12.20
CA ARG A 24 4.47 -19.74 -10.87
C ARG A 24 5.49 -18.96 -10.07
N LEU A 25 5.17 -17.70 -9.77
CA LEU A 25 5.98 -16.79 -8.98
C LEU A 25 5.45 -16.73 -7.55
N THR A 26 6.35 -16.61 -6.58
CA THR A 26 5.98 -16.24 -5.22
C THR A 26 6.12 -14.74 -5.06
N MET A 27 5.04 -14.06 -4.68
CA MET A 27 5.02 -12.63 -4.41
C MET A 27 4.93 -12.35 -2.90
N ALA A 28 5.57 -11.25 -2.49
CA ALA A 28 5.49 -10.71 -1.14
C ALA A 28 4.83 -9.33 -1.16
N VAL A 29 3.92 -9.10 -0.22
CA VAL A 29 3.25 -7.82 -0.01
C VAL A 29 3.61 -7.31 1.39
N PRO A 30 4.59 -6.42 1.54
CA PRO A 30 4.81 -5.73 2.81
C PRO A 30 3.62 -4.87 3.16
N CYS A 31 3.32 -4.78 4.45
CA CYS A 31 2.24 -3.96 4.98
C CYS A 31 2.61 -3.36 6.33
N LEU A 32 1.82 -2.40 6.79
CA LEU A 32 1.97 -1.86 8.14
C LEU A 32 1.66 -2.95 9.18
N PHE A 33 2.43 -2.95 10.28
CA PHE A 33 2.24 -3.91 11.36
C PHE A 33 0.81 -3.85 11.90
N GLY A 34 0.19 -5.03 12.05
CA GLY A 34 -1.19 -5.20 12.47
C GLY A 34 -2.21 -5.21 11.30
N LEU A 35 -1.77 -5.00 10.05
CA LEU A 35 -2.63 -5.10 8.86
C LEU A 35 -2.48 -6.41 8.09
N GLU A 36 -1.57 -7.30 8.50
CA GLU A 36 -1.22 -8.53 7.78
C GLU A 36 -2.46 -9.39 7.49
N GLY A 37 -3.31 -9.61 8.49
CA GLY A 37 -4.54 -10.37 8.32
C GLY A 37 -5.51 -9.73 7.33
N LEU A 38 -5.62 -8.38 7.33
CA LEU A 38 -6.48 -7.66 6.40
C LEU A 38 -5.97 -7.73 4.95
N VAL A 39 -4.65 -7.63 4.75
CA VAL A 39 -4.02 -7.81 3.44
C VAL A 39 -4.20 -9.25 2.96
N GLY A 40 -4.01 -10.24 3.85
CA GLY A 40 -4.28 -11.65 3.54
C GLY A 40 -5.72 -11.88 3.08
N ASP A 41 -6.69 -11.24 3.74
CA ASP A 41 -8.10 -11.32 3.36
C ASP A 41 -8.39 -10.61 2.03
N GLU A 42 -7.69 -9.51 1.70
CA GLU A 42 -7.76 -8.91 0.36
C GLU A 42 -7.28 -9.87 -0.72
N LEU A 43 -6.12 -10.48 -0.53
CA LEU A 43 -5.53 -11.43 -1.48
C LEU A 43 -6.42 -12.67 -1.68
N ARG A 44 -6.99 -13.24 -0.60
CA ARG A 44 -7.94 -14.37 -0.70
C ARG A 44 -9.20 -13.99 -1.46
N ARG A 45 -9.76 -12.77 -1.24
CA ARG A 45 -10.92 -12.28 -2.01
C ARG A 45 -10.59 -12.05 -3.49
N MET A 46 -9.34 -11.79 -3.83
CA MET A 46 -8.85 -11.74 -5.21
C MET A 46 -8.54 -13.13 -5.79
N GLN A 47 -8.79 -14.20 -5.02
CA GLN A 47 -8.53 -15.59 -5.40
C GLN A 47 -7.04 -15.87 -5.66
N MET A 48 -6.15 -15.17 -4.93
CA MET A 48 -4.72 -15.47 -4.98
C MET A 48 -4.42 -16.81 -4.32
N GLU A 49 -3.49 -17.55 -4.89
CA GLU A 49 -3.13 -18.87 -4.43
C GLU A 49 -2.15 -18.83 -3.26
N ASN A 50 -2.18 -19.84 -2.40
CA ASN A 50 -1.23 -20.07 -1.30
C ASN A 50 -0.95 -18.84 -0.43
N VAL A 51 -2.00 -18.10 -0.05
CA VAL A 51 -1.86 -16.88 0.77
C VAL A 51 -1.35 -17.25 2.17
N ARG A 52 -0.13 -16.82 2.48
CA ARG A 52 0.56 -17.02 3.76
C ARG A 52 0.79 -15.67 4.44
N VAL A 53 0.32 -15.55 5.68
CA VAL A 53 0.45 -14.32 6.49
C VAL A 53 1.67 -14.50 7.40
N GLU A 54 2.62 -13.57 7.30
CA GLU A 54 3.80 -13.45 8.15
C GLU A 54 3.86 -12.05 8.79
N ASP A 55 4.75 -11.85 9.76
CA ASP A 55 4.93 -10.54 10.38
C ASP A 55 5.32 -9.47 9.34
N ARG A 56 4.53 -8.40 9.26
CA ARG A 56 4.72 -7.22 8.39
C ARG A 56 4.62 -7.50 6.89
N ARG A 57 4.20 -8.70 6.46
CA ARG A 57 4.05 -9.05 5.05
C ARG A 57 3.13 -10.24 4.84
N VAL A 58 2.65 -10.36 3.62
CA VAL A 58 1.85 -11.50 3.20
C VAL A 58 2.43 -12.03 1.90
N PHE A 59 2.59 -13.34 1.80
CA PHE A 59 2.99 -14.03 0.57
C PHE A 59 1.79 -14.60 -0.15
N PHE A 60 1.88 -14.68 -1.46
CA PHE A 60 0.94 -15.43 -2.32
C PHE A 60 1.67 -15.92 -3.57
N ASP A 61 1.11 -16.93 -4.21
CA ASP A 61 1.66 -17.47 -5.45
C ASP A 61 0.74 -17.13 -6.63
N GLY A 62 1.32 -16.99 -7.83
CA GLY A 62 0.58 -16.70 -9.06
C GLY A 62 1.51 -16.35 -10.22
N ASP A 63 0.94 -15.94 -11.32
CA ASP A 63 1.60 -15.48 -12.54
C ASP A 63 1.70 -13.95 -12.63
N PHE A 64 2.09 -13.42 -13.77
CA PHE A 64 2.13 -11.96 -14.00
C PHE A 64 0.74 -11.30 -13.94
N GLU A 65 -0.33 -12.03 -14.26
CA GLU A 65 -1.69 -11.49 -14.12
C GLU A 65 -2.07 -11.32 -12.65
N ALA A 66 -1.76 -12.31 -11.80
CA ALA A 66 -1.94 -12.22 -10.35
C ALA A 66 -1.10 -11.08 -9.75
N MET A 67 0.16 -10.92 -10.19
CA MET A 67 1.03 -9.81 -9.81
C MET A 67 0.43 -8.44 -10.18
N ALA A 68 -0.03 -8.29 -11.42
CA ALA A 68 -0.65 -7.04 -11.90
C ALA A 68 -1.97 -6.77 -11.17
N ARG A 69 -2.82 -7.79 -10.96
CA ARG A 69 -4.08 -7.69 -10.22
C ARG A 69 -3.86 -7.25 -8.77
N ALA A 70 -2.84 -7.80 -8.10
CA ALA A 70 -2.46 -7.37 -6.76
C ALA A 70 -2.00 -5.90 -6.73
N ASN A 71 -1.14 -5.47 -7.67
CA ASN A 71 -0.72 -4.07 -7.78
C ASN A 71 -1.88 -3.11 -7.99
N VAL A 72 -2.82 -3.45 -8.88
CA VAL A 72 -3.97 -2.58 -9.23
C VAL A 72 -5.01 -2.53 -8.10
N ARG A 73 -5.28 -3.65 -7.40
CA ARG A 73 -6.45 -3.77 -6.53
C ARG A 73 -6.16 -3.72 -5.03
N LEU A 74 -4.92 -3.96 -4.58
CA LEU A 74 -4.59 -3.90 -3.13
C LEU A 74 -4.81 -2.51 -2.56
N ARG A 75 -5.55 -2.45 -1.46
CA ARG A 75 -5.86 -1.22 -0.72
C ARG A 75 -4.92 -1.02 0.47
N MET A 76 -4.52 -2.10 1.14
CA MET A 76 -3.79 -2.05 2.41
C MET A 76 -2.34 -2.54 2.32
N GLY A 77 -1.92 -3.11 1.18
CA GLY A 77 -0.53 -3.45 0.90
C GLY A 77 0.31 -2.24 0.49
N GLU A 78 1.60 -2.25 0.83
CA GLU A 78 2.52 -1.16 0.49
C GLU A 78 3.21 -1.35 -0.86
N ARG A 79 3.45 -2.60 -1.26
CA ARG A 79 4.10 -3.02 -2.51
C ARG A 79 3.70 -4.44 -2.87
N VAL A 80 3.94 -4.81 -4.12
CA VAL A 80 4.00 -6.20 -4.58
C VAL A 80 5.40 -6.44 -5.08
N MET A 81 6.05 -7.49 -4.58
CA MET A 81 7.44 -7.82 -4.91
C MET A 81 7.55 -9.31 -5.24
N ILE A 82 8.27 -9.67 -6.29
CA ILE A 82 8.58 -11.07 -6.62
C ILE A 82 9.71 -11.53 -5.71
N LEU A 83 9.55 -12.64 -5.00
CA LEU A 83 10.61 -13.29 -4.23
C LEU A 83 11.52 -14.03 -5.22
N LEU A 84 12.78 -13.58 -5.33
CA LEU A 84 13.77 -14.17 -6.22
C LEU A 84 14.55 -15.31 -5.55
N ALA A 85 14.91 -15.13 -4.27
CA ALA A 85 15.62 -16.14 -3.50
C ALA A 85 15.48 -15.91 -1.99
N ARG A 86 15.69 -17.00 -1.22
CA ARG A 86 15.82 -16.99 0.24
C ARG A 86 16.96 -17.95 0.63
N PHE A 87 17.95 -17.45 1.35
CA PHE A 87 19.14 -18.20 1.71
C PHE A 87 19.79 -17.69 3.01
N PRO A 88 20.57 -18.52 3.73
CA PRO A 88 21.37 -18.06 4.87
C PRO A 88 22.43 -17.05 4.43
N ALA A 89 22.60 -15.96 5.20
CA ALA A 89 23.55 -14.87 4.90
C ALA A 89 24.13 -14.33 6.22
N ASP A 90 25.02 -15.08 6.85
CA ASP A 90 25.71 -14.70 8.08
C ASP A 90 27.07 -14.03 7.83
N SER A 91 27.48 -13.92 6.58
CA SER A 91 28.72 -13.29 6.11
C SER A 91 28.52 -12.60 4.77
N PHE A 92 29.39 -11.62 4.43
CA PHE A 92 29.36 -10.95 3.13
C PHE A 92 29.62 -11.90 1.98
N GLU A 93 30.42 -12.96 2.18
CA GLU A 93 30.65 -13.97 1.16
C GLU A 93 29.37 -14.79 0.90
N ALA A 94 28.68 -15.22 1.96
CA ALA A 94 27.41 -15.94 1.82
C ALA A 94 26.35 -15.08 1.12
N LEU A 95 26.28 -13.79 1.48
CA LEU A 95 25.39 -12.82 0.82
C LEU A 95 25.70 -12.67 -0.67
N TYR A 96 27.01 -12.50 -1.01
CA TYR A 96 27.47 -12.37 -2.39
C TYR A 96 27.13 -13.60 -3.23
N GLN A 97 27.49 -14.80 -2.75
CA GLN A 97 27.26 -16.05 -3.49
C GLN A 97 25.76 -16.36 -3.64
N GLY A 98 24.97 -16.11 -2.60
CA GLY A 98 23.53 -16.28 -2.66
C GLY A 98 22.86 -15.39 -3.71
N VAL A 99 23.24 -14.12 -3.79
CA VAL A 99 22.72 -13.19 -4.81
C VAL A 99 23.23 -13.55 -6.22
N LYS A 100 24.51 -13.88 -6.37
CA LYS A 100 25.11 -14.26 -7.65
C LYS A 100 24.48 -15.52 -8.26
N ALA A 101 23.96 -16.42 -7.41
CA ALA A 101 23.27 -17.63 -7.86
C ALA A 101 21.88 -17.35 -8.48
N ILE A 102 21.29 -16.17 -8.22
CA ILE A 102 19.97 -15.80 -8.75
C ILE A 102 20.05 -15.58 -10.27
N ALA A 103 19.13 -16.17 -11.02
CA ALA A 103 19.01 -15.98 -12.47
C ALA A 103 18.34 -14.63 -12.79
N LEU A 104 19.01 -13.52 -12.46
CA LEU A 104 18.48 -12.15 -12.62
C LEU A 104 18.15 -11.81 -14.08
N GLU A 105 18.88 -12.39 -15.04
CA GLU A 105 18.67 -12.23 -16.47
C GLU A 105 17.31 -12.70 -16.98
N ARG A 106 16.55 -13.42 -16.17
CA ARG A 106 15.14 -13.78 -16.46
C ARG A 106 14.22 -12.56 -16.46
N PHE A 107 14.56 -11.54 -15.68
CA PHE A 107 13.76 -10.33 -15.52
C PHE A 107 14.47 -9.10 -16.07
N ILE A 108 15.78 -8.96 -15.79
CA ILE A 108 16.55 -7.74 -16.04
C ILE A 108 17.27 -7.87 -17.39
N PRO A 109 16.88 -7.10 -18.42
CA PRO A 109 17.54 -7.12 -19.72
C PRO A 109 18.94 -6.46 -19.65
N ARG A 110 19.68 -6.55 -20.77
CA ARG A 110 21.08 -6.10 -20.89
C ARG A 110 21.31 -4.65 -20.50
N ASP A 111 20.33 -3.78 -20.71
CA ASP A 111 20.36 -2.34 -20.44
C ASP A 111 19.54 -1.93 -19.23
N GLY A 112 18.85 -2.88 -18.56
CA GLY A 112 18.00 -2.62 -17.40
C GLY A 112 18.77 -1.99 -16.23
N ALA A 113 18.20 -0.95 -15.62
CA ALA A 113 18.74 -0.33 -14.42
C ALA A 113 18.25 -1.07 -13.17
N PHE A 114 19.14 -1.50 -12.30
CA PHE A 114 18.78 -2.29 -11.09
C PHE A 114 19.36 -1.70 -9.82
N PRO A 115 18.80 -0.57 -9.34
CA PRO A 115 19.17 -0.03 -8.04
C PRO A 115 18.82 -1.02 -6.92
N VAL A 116 19.62 -0.99 -5.84
CA VAL A 116 19.46 -1.90 -4.69
C VAL A 116 19.02 -1.11 -3.47
N LYS A 117 18.01 -1.58 -2.76
CA LYS A 117 17.58 -1.08 -1.46
C LYS A 117 17.29 -2.26 -0.53
N GLY A 118 17.47 -2.05 0.77
CA GLY A 118 17.16 -3.12 1.71
C GLY A 118 17.30 -2.70 3.15
N TYR A 119 17.17 -3.66 4.03
CA TYR A 119 17.40 -3.50 5.46
C TYR A 119 17.95 -4.79 6.07
N SER A 120 18.59 -4.65 7.23
CA SER A 120 19.03 -5.77 8.05
C SER A 120 18.59 -5.54 9.50
N LEU A 121 18.03 -6.58 10.11
CA LEU A 121 17.56 -6.58 11.50
C LEU A 121 17.97 -7.89 12.18
N ASP A 122 18.41 -7.80 13.44
CA ASP A 122 18.75 -8.96 14.28
C ASP A 122 19.72 -9.94 13.58
N SER A 123 20.72 -9.43 12.87
CA SER A 123 21.62 -10.20 12.02
C SER A 123 23.07 -9.76 12.17
N LYS A 124 24.01 -10.67 11.91
CA LYS A 124 25.45 -10.38 11.91
C LYS A 124 25.82 -9.29 10.91
N LEU A 125 25.18 -9.30 9.74
CA LEU A 125 25.33 -8.28 8.71
C LEU A 125 24.44 -7.06 9.01
N HIS A 126 24.90 -6.15 9.87
CA HIS A 126 24.13 -4.99 10.34
C HIS A 126 24.36 -3.70 9.51
N SER A 127 25.46 -3.61 8.76
CA SER A 127 25.75 -2.45 7.90
C SER A 127 24.93 -2.53 6.60
N VAL A 128 23.82 -1.81 6.54
CA VAL A 128 22.94 -1.77 5.36
C VAL A 128 23.67 -1.24 4.11
N PRO A 129 24.51 -0.17 4.17
CA PRO A 129 25.27 0.29 3.00
C PRO A 129 26.22 -0.77 2.44
N ASP A 130 26.92 -1.52 3.31
CA ASP A 130 27.84 -2.56 2.85
C ASP A 130 27.07 -3.73 2.23
N CYS A 131 25.96 -4.16 2.84
CA CYS A 131 25.06 -5.16 2.25
C CYS A 131 24.54 -4.72 0.88
N GLN A 132 24.13 -3.44 0.71
CA GLN A 132 23.70 -2.90 -0.58
C GLN A 132 24.81 -2.99 -1.63
N SER A 133 26.05 -2.64 -1.26
CA SER A 133 27.20 -2.70 -2.15
C SER A 133 27.51 -4.14 -2.57
N ILE A 134 27.47 -5.10 -1.65
CA ILE A 134 27.68 -6.53 -1.93
C ILE A 134 26.57 -7.09 -2.85
N VAL A 135 25.30 -6.80 -2.55
CA VAL A 135 24.16 -7.22 -3.39
C VAL A 135 24.28 -6.64 -4.80
N LYS A 136 24.63 -5.34 -4.91
CA LYS A 136 24.84 -4.69 -6.22
C LYS A 136 25.98 -5.33 -6.98
N LYS A 137 27.13 -5.56 -6.34
CA LYS A 137 28.28 -6.22 -6.96
C LYS A 137 27.94 -7.61 -7.46
N ALA A 138 27.30 -8.44 -6.65
CA ALA A 138 26.91 -9.80 -7.03
C ALA A 138 25.95 -9.81 -8.23
N ALA A 139 24.99 -8.87 -8.28
CA ALA A 139 24.08 -8.71 -9.40
C ALA A 139 24.81 -8.26 -10.69
N VAL A 140 25.76 -7.32 -10.58
CA VAL A 140 26.61 -6.88 -11.70
C VAL A 140 27.42 -8.05 -12.24
N ASP A 141 28.08 -8.82 -11.38
CA ASP A 141 28.91 -9.97 -11.77
C ASP A 141 28.07 -11.07 -12.43
N ARG A 142 26.84 -11.31 -11.94
CA ARG A 142 25.89 -12.26 -12.55
C ARG A 142 25.48 -11.84 -13.94
N LEU A 143 24.95 -10.62 -14.07
CA LEU A 143 24.44 -10.09 -15.35
C LEU A 143 25.59 -9.85 -16.34
N GLY A 144 26.74 -9.36 -15.87
CA GLY A 144 27.93 -9.18 -16.68
C GLY A 144 28.40 -10.51 -17.31
N ALA A 145 28.49 -11.56 -16.50
CA ALA A 145 28.85 -12.90 -17.01
C ALA A 145 27.83 -13.44 -18.01
N LYS A 146 26.53 -13.24 -17.74
CA LYS A 146 25.45 -13.71 -18.65
C LYS A 146 25.43 -12.97 -19.98
N TYR A 147 25.64 -11.66 -19.97
CA TYR A 147 25.57 -10.80 -21.17
C TYR A 147 26.91 -10.58 -21.86
N GLY A 148 28.02 -11.13 -21.31
CA GLY A 148 29.38 -10.92 -21.84
C GLY A 148 29.84 -9.45 -21.74
N LEU A 149 29.45 -8.75 -20.66
CA LEU A 149 29.73 -7.34 -20.43
C LEU A 149 30.58 -7.14 -19.19
N THR A 150 31.59 -6.31 -19.28
CA THR A 150 32.39 -5.83 -18.14
C THR A 150 31.76 -4.62 -17.47
N TRP A 151 30.90 -3.91 -18.17
CA TRP A 151 30.14 -2.76 -17.67
C TRP A 151 28.68 -2.82 -18.17
N LEU A 152 27.74 -2.61 -17.25
CA LEU A 152 26.29 -2.62 -17.55
C LEU A 152 25.81 -1.18 -17.69
N PRO A 153 25.17 -0.79 -18.81
CA PRO A 153 24.83 0.61 -19.09
C PRO A 153 23.75 1.19 -18.19
N GLU A 154 22.85 0.38 -17.66
CA GLU A 154 21.72 0.77 -16.78
C GLU A 154 20.94 1.99 -17.32
N THR A 155 20.69 2.05 -18.63
CA THR A 155 20.01 3.14 -19.33
C THR A 155 18.54 2.86 -19.64
N GLY A 156 18.11 1.61 -19.47
CA GLY A 156 16.74 1.17 -19.72
C GLY A 156 15.82 1.30 -18.51
N ASP A 157 14.76 0.52 -18.49
CA ASP A 157 13.77 0.51 -17.42
C ASP A 157 14.34 0.07 -16.07
N THR A 158 13.67 0.50 -15.00
CA THR A 158 14.14 0.24 -13.64
C THR A 158 13.57 -1.08 -13.07
N TYR A 159 14.48 -1.95 -12.66
CA TYR A 159 14.24 -3.24 -12.00
C TYR A 159 14.74 -3.15 -10.55
N GLN A 160 14.00 -2.51 -9.66
CA GLN A 160 14.42 -2.25 -8.29
C GLN A 160 14.61 -3.55 -7.51
N LEU A 161 15.85 -3.92 -7.23
CA LEU A 161 16.20 -5.01 -6.32
C LEU A 161 16.01 -4.57 -4.86
N ARG A 162 15.39 -5.43 -4.06
CA ARG A 162 15.27 -5.24 -2.61
C ARG A 162 15.79 -6.46 -1.87
N PHE A 163 16.42 -6.24 -0.73
CA PHE A 163 16.78 -7.34 0.17
C PHE A 163 16.28 -7.06 1.58
N SER A 164 16.00 -8.13 2.30
CA SER A 164 15.82 -8.12 3.75
C SER A 164 16.70 -9.18 4.37
N ILE A 165 17.50 -8.82 5.37
CA ILE A 165 18.26 -9.78 6.16
C ILE A 165 17.65 -9.77 7.56
N MET A 166 17.15 -10.92 8.00
CA MET A 166 16.56 -11.08 9.32
C MET A 166 17.04 -12.39 9.91
N LYS A 167 17.63 -12.33 11.11
CA LYS A 167 18.15 -13.51 11.81
C LYS A 167 19.08 -14.35 10.92
N ASP A 168 19.99 -13.65 10.24
CA ASP A 168 20.98 -14.23 9.32
C ASP A 168 20.38 -14.98 8.10
N VAL A 169 19.10 -14.70 7.74
CA VAL A 169 18.47 -15.17 6.49
C VAL A 169 18.23 -13.98 5.59
N CYS A 170 18.77 -14.03 4.38
CA CYS A 170 18.55 -13.05 3.34
C CYS A 170 17.41 -13.48 2.41
N GLU A 171 16.52 -12.55 2.11
CA GLU A 171 15.56 -12.67 1.03
C GLU A 171 15.81 -11.55 0.03
N VAL A 172 15.79 -11.90 -1.23
CA VAL A 172 15.98 -10.96 -2.35
C VAL A 172 14.70 -10.89 -3.15
N PHE A 173 14.27 -9.67 -3.42
CA PHE A 173 13.02 -9.39 -4.11
C PHE A 173 13.23 -8.47 -5.31
N LEU A 174 12.33 -8.57 -6.27
CA LEU A 174 12.17 -7.63 -7.37
C LEU A 174 10.88 -6.83 -7.17
N ASP A 175 10.98 -5.50 -7.03
CA ASP A 175 9.86 -4.61 -6.74
C ASP A 175 9.06 -4.30 -8.00
N THR A 176 7.87 -4.82 -8.11
CA THR A 176 6.99 -4.66 -9.27
C THR A 176 6.16 -3.37 -9.22
N SER A 177 6.00 -2.78 -8.04
CA SER A 177 5.15 -1.59 -7.84
C SER A 177 5.83 -0.29 -8.25
N GLY A 178 7.16 -0.19 -8.10
CA GLY A 178 7.93 1.05 -8.29
C GLY A 178 7.65 2.06 -7.18
N VAL A 179 6.76 3.01 -7.39
CA VAL A 179 6.28 3.92 -6.34
C VAL A 179 5.37 3.14 -5.37
N SER A 180 5.49 3.39 -4.05
CA SER A 180 4.68 2.68 -3.04
C SER A 180 3.17 2.81 -3.30
N LEU A 181 2.40 1.73 -3.01
CA LEU A 181 0.97 1.65 -3.34
C LEU A 181 0.11 2.65 -2.56
N HIS A 182 0.53 3.11 -1.37
CA HIS A 182 -0.20 4.18 -0.68
C HIS A 182 -0.27 5.46 -1.53
N LYS A 183 0.72 5.75 -2.37
CA LYS A 183 0.67 6.88 -3.30
C LYS A 183 -0.28 6.58 -4.46
N ARG A 184 -1.58 6.76 -4.25
CA ARG A 184 -2.65 6.48 -5.23
C ARG A 184 -2.63 7.42 -6.44
N GLY A 185 -1.92 8.54 -6.34
CA GLY A 185 -1.84 9.57 -7.39
C GLY A 185 -2.87 10.70 -7.25
N TYR A 186 -3.82 10.62 -6.33
CA TYR A 186 -4.81 11.67 -6.16
C TYR A 186 -4.36 12.81 -5.23
N ARG A 187 -3.39 12.59 -4.35
CA ARG A 187 -2.96 13.60 -3.40
C ARG A 187 -2.16 14.73 -4.09
N ALA A 188 -2.54 15.97 -3.85
CA ALA A 188 -1.72 17.12 -4.22
C ALA A 188 -0.48 17.20 -3.32
N VAL A 189 0.65 17.69 -3.86
CA VAL A 189 1.89 17.88 -3.09
C VAL A 189 1.63 18.96 -2.02
N GLY A 190 1.91 18.69 -0.74
CA GLY A 190 2.15 19.78 0.19
C GLY A 190 1.41 19.85 1.52
N ASN A 191 0.84 18.76 2.08
CA ASN A 191 0.38 18.80 3.48
C ASN A 191 1.32 18.04 4.42
N GLU A 192 1.55 18.60 5.63
CA GLU A 192 2.31 17.96 6.70
C GLU A 192 1.67 16.61 7.08
N ALA A 193 2.46 15.56 7.03
CA ALA A 193 2.23 14.19 7.53
C ALA A 193 0.76 13.69 7.60
N PRO A 194 0.02 13.65 6.49
CA PRO A 194 -1.35 13.14 6.50
C PRO A 194 -1.35 11.63 6.70
N LEU A 195 -2.48 11.09 7.19
CA LEU A 195 -2.70 9.65 7.29
C LEU A 195 -2.43 8.95 5.95
N HIS A 196 -1.62 7.88 5.94
CA HIS A 196 -1.37 7.12 4.72
C HIS A 196 -2.66 6.51 4.19
N GLU A 197 -2.82 6.48 2.87
CA GLU A 197 -4.00 5.95 2.20
C GLU A 197 -4.23 4.46 2.53
N THR A 198 -3.17 3.68 2.70
CA THR A 198 -3.25 2.27 3.14
C THR A 198 -3.81 2.14 4.56
N MET A 199 -3.46 3.06 5.45
CA MET A 199 -4.02 3.11 6.80
C MET A 199 -5.49 3.56 6.78
N ALA A 200 -5.83 4.58 5.99
CA ALA A 200 -7.22 5.02 5.82
C ALA A 200 -8.10 3.90 5.26
N ALA A 201 -7.62 3.19 4.23
CA ALA A 201 -8.30 2.01 3.69
C ALA A 201 -8.49 0.90 4.75
N ALA A 202 -7.50 0.71 5.63
CA ALA A 202 -7.60 -0.24 6.73
C ALA A 202 -8.68 0.18 7.75
N LEU A 203 -8.79 1.46 8.10
CA LEU A 203 -9.83 1.97 8.99
C LEU A 203 -11.24 1.76 8.38
N VAL A 204 -11.39 2.08 7.09
CA VAL A 204 -12.65 1.83 6.36
C VAL A 204 -12.96 0.34 6.31
N ASN A 205 -11.97 -0.53 6.09
CA ASN A 205 -12.18 -1.98 6.09
C ASN A 205 -12.59 -2.51 7.47
N LEU A 206 -11.94 -2.05 8.55
CA LEU A 206 -12.27 -2.41 9.94
C LEU A 206 -13.68 -1.98 10.32
N SER A 207 -14.15 -0.85 9.79
CA SER A 207 -15.52 -0.37 10.02
C SER A 207 -16.59 -1.23 9.33
N ARG A 208 -16.17 -2.14 8.45
CA ARG A 208 -17.04 -2.96 7.60
C ARG A 208 -17.96 -2.15 6.68
N TYR A 209 -17.62 -0.88 6.43
CA TYR A 209 -18.36 -0.05 5.50
C TYR A 209 -18.34 -0.65 4.08
N ARG A 210 -19.49 -0.65 3.40
CA ARG A 210 -19.69 -1.21 2.04
C ARG A 210 -20.60 -0.34 1.19
N GLY A 211 -20.76 0.95 1.56
CA GLY A 211 -21.60 1.90 0.82
C GLY A 211 -23.12 1.85 1.17
N ARG A 212 -23.58 0.97 2.05
CA ARG A 212 -24.99 0.87 2.44
C ARG A 212 -25.38 1.86 3.52
N ASP A 213 -24.46 2.08 4.48
CA ASP A 213 -24.66 2.97 5.62
C ASP A 213 -24.26 4.40 5.25
N PHE A 214 -24.75 5.38 6.02
CA PHE A 214 -24.19 6.72 6.01
C PHE A 214 -22.76 6.66 6.56
N PHE A 215 -21.80 7.31 5.88
CA PHE A 215 -20.40 7.39 6.31
C PHE A 215 -20.04 8.82 6.67
N TRP A 216 -19.41 9.03 7.82
CA TRP A 216 -18.99 10.35 8.25
C TRP A 216 -17.56 10.34 8.82
N ASP A 217 -16.75 11.29 8.33
CA ASP A 217 -15.47 11.67 8.93
C ASP A 217 -15.57 13.13 9.41
N PRO A 218 -15.71 13.35 10.73
CA PRO A 218 -15.85 14.70 11.33
C PRO A 218 -14.54 15.48 11.41
N PHE A 219 -13.40 14.91 11.08
CA PHE A 219 -12.06 15.50 11.05
C PHE A 219 -11.38 15.15 9.73
N CYS A 220 -12.05 15.40 8.60
CA CYS A 220 -11.66 14.80 7.34
C CYS A 220 -10.32 15.32 6.77
N GLY A 221 -9.85 16.47 7.23
CA GLY A 221 -8.59 17.05 6.78
C GLY A 221 -8.53 17.12 5.25
N SER A 222 -7.48 16.59 4.65
CA SER A 222 -7.30 16.50 3.21
C SER A 222 -8.19 15.44 2.50
N GLY A 223 -9.16 14.84 3.22
CA GLY A 223 -10.17 13.95 2.68
C GLY A 223 -9.76 12.48 2.56
N THR A 224 -8.62 12.05 3.10
CA THR A 224 -8.08 10.70 2.85
C THR A 224 -9.06 9.58 3.21
N ILE A 225 -9.68 9.63 4.40
CA ILE A 225 -10.60 8.58 4.87
C ILE A 225 -11.88 8.54 4.03
N VAL A 226 -12.50 9.69 3.75
CA VAL A 226 -13.73 9.74 2.93
C VAL A 226 -13.49 9.36 1.48
N ILE A 227 -12.31 9.66 0.92
CA ILE A 227 -11.91 9.22 -0.43
C ILE A 227 -11.75 7.68 -0.45
N GLU A 228 -11.04 7.09 0.50
CA GLU A 228 -10.89 5.62 0.60
C GLU A 228 -12.25 4.94 0.89
N ALA A 229 -13.16 5.60 1.62
CA ALA A 229 -14.54 5.13 1.80
C ALA A 229 -15.30 5.12 0.47
N ALA A 230 -15.22 6.18 -0.32
CA ALA A 230 -15.85 6.25 -1.64
C ALA A 230 -15.27 5.22 -2.62
N LEU A 231 -13.94 5.06 -2.66
CA LEU A 231 -13.28 4.01 -3.47
C LEU A 231 -13.74 2.60 -3.04
N THR A 232 -13.97 2.39 -1.74
CA THR A 232 -14.46 1.12 -1.20
C THR A 232 -15.93 0.87 -1.57
N ALA A 233 -16.80 1.88 -1.42
CA ALA A 233 -18.21 1.80 -1.78
C ALA A 233 -18.43 1.49 -3.26
N LEU A 234 -17.61 2.11 -4.11
CA LEU A 234 -17.61 1.90 -5.57
C LEU A 234 -16.94 0.59 -5.98
N ASN A 235 -16.26 -0.12 -5.10
CA ASN A 235 -15.29 -1.17 -5.46
C ASN A 235 -14.24 -0.71 -6.50
N ARG A 236 -13.97 0.59 -6.57
CA ARG A 236 -12.96 1.14 -7.47
C ARG A 236 -11.56 0.78 -7.01
N ALA A 237 -10.79 0.15 -7.88
CA ALA A 237 -9.42 -0.26 -7.57
C ALA A 237 -8.49 0.96 -7.39
N PRO A 238 -7.68 1.03 -6.32
CA PRO A 238 -6.88 2.22 -6.02
C PRO A 238 -5.72 2.45 -7.00
N GLY A 239 -5.33 1.43 -7.77
CA GLY A 239 -4.23 1.47 -8.72
C GLY A 239 -4.62 1.90 -10.15
N LEU A 240 -5.91 2.18 -10.42
CA LEU A 240 -6.37 2.48 -11.79
C LEU A 240 -5.76 3.76 -12.41
N ASN A 241 -5.44 4.74 -11.58
CA ASN A 241 -4.97 6.06 -12.02
C ASN A 241 -3.46 6.25 -11.83
N ARG A 242 -2.69 5.15 -11.80
CA ARG A 242 -1.24 5.20 -11.67
C ARG A 242 -0.57 4.14 -12.57
N SER A 243 0.74 4.29 -12.80
CA SER A 243 1.60 3.28 -13.40
C SER A 243 2.38 2.49 -12.33
N PHE A 244 2.91 1.35 -12.72
CA PHE A 244 3.70 0.46 -11.88
C PHE A 244 5.06 0.18 -12.52
N GLY A 245 6.08 -0.13 -11.72
CA GLY A 245 7.41 -0.41 -12.24
C GLY A 245 7.42 -1.54 -13.28
N ALA A 246 6.76 -2.65 -12.96
CA ALA A 246 6.70 -3.81 -13.86
C ALA A 246 5.80 -3.60 -15.11
N GLU A 247 5.08 -2.49 -15.21
CA GLU A 247 4.28 -2.14 -16.40
C GLU A 247 5.16 -1.81 -17.62
N HIS A 248 6.42 -1.46 -17.39
CA HIS A 248 7.40 -1.13 -18.42
C HIS A 248 8.38 -2.28 -18.72
N TRP A 249 8.34 -3.37 -17.95
CA TRP A 249 9.29 -4.46 -18.12
C TRP A 249 9.03 -5.28 -19.39
N SER A 250 10.07 -5.52 -20.16
CA SER A 250 9.99 -6.28 -21.41
C SER A 250 9.56 -7.74 -21.23
N CYS A 251 9.77 -8.32 -20.03
CA CYS A 251 9.34 -9.68 -19.69
C CYS A 251 7.86 -9.79 -19.28
N VAL A 252 7.14 -8.66 -19.11
CA VAL A 252 5.71 -8.63 -18.74
C VAL A 252 4.90 -8.13 -19.94
N PRO A 253 4.05 -8.96 -20.56
CA PRO A 253 3.22 -8.54 -21.69
C PRO A 253 2.30 -7.38 -21.32
N GLN A 254 2.20 -6.36 -22.18
CA GLN A 254 1.37 -5.18 -21.96
C GLN A 254 -0.13 -5.52 -21.84
N GLU A 255 -0.56 -6.57 -22.54
CA GLU A 255 -1.93 -7.08 -22.52
C GLU A 255 -2.37 -7.50 -21.12
N VAL A 256 -1.44 -7.98 -20.27
CA VAL A 256 -1.69 -8.36 -18.88
C VAL A 256 -2.21 -7.14 -18.09
N TRP A 257 -1.53 -6.01 -18.21
CA TRP A 257 -1.91 -4.78 -17.51
C TRP A 257 -3.22 -4.20 -18.04
N GLN A 258 -3.41 -4.21 -19.37
CA GLN A 258 -4.65 -3.74 -20.00
C GLN A 258 -5.85 -4.59 -19.55
N LYS A 259 -5.70 -5.93 -19.59
CA LYS A 259 -6.72 -6.87 -19.13
C LYS A 259 -7.10 -6.60 -17.69
N VAL A 260 -6.13 -6.58 -16.78
CA VAL A 260 -6.36 -6.40 -15.33
C VAL A 260 -6.99 -5.04 -15.02
N LYS A 261 -6.55 -3.96 -15.68
CA LYS A 261 -7.16 -2.64 -15.49
C LYS A 261 -8.59 -2.58 -16.03
N THR A 262 -8.90 -3.29 -17.12
CA THR A 262 -10.27 -3.41 -17.65
C THR A 262 -11.16 -4.19 -16.69
N GLU A 263 -10.74 -5.38 -16.26
CA GLU A 263 -11.45 -6.16 -15.25
C GLU A 263 -11.72 -5.36 -13.97
N ALA A 264 -10.74 -4.58 -13.51
CA ALA A 264 -10.90 -3.75 -12.31
C ALA A 264 -11.95 -2.64 -12.50
N ARG A 265 -12.11 -2.08 -13.71
CA ARG A 265 -13.18 -1.12 -14.05
C ARG A 265 -14.54 -1.79 -14.14
N ASP A 266 -14.62 -2.98 -14.74
CA ASP A 266 -15.86 -3.74 -14.89
C ASP A 266 -16.43 -4.20 -13.54
N LEU A 267 -15.56 -4.34 -12.52
CA LEU A 267 -15.96 -4.66 -11.16
C LEU A 267 -16.43 -3.46 -10.33
N GLU A 268 -16.42 -2.23 -10.90
CA GLU A 268 -16.93 -1.06 -10.20
C GLU A 268 -18.45 -1.13 -10.01
N TYR A 269 -18.90 -0.81 -8.78
CA TYR A 269 -20.33 -0.74 -8.46
C TYR A 269 -20.92 0.60 -8.91
N ARG A 270 -22.15 0.56 -9.34
CA ARG A 270 -22.97 1.76 -9.62
C ARG A 270 -23.96 1.93 -8.47
N GLY A 271 -24.09 3.13 -7.96
CA GLY A 271 -25.00 3.43 -6.86
C GLY A 271 -24.85 4.86 -6.35
N GLU A 272 -25.78 5.22 -5.47
CA GLU A 272 -25.71 6.45 -4.68
C GLU A 272 -25.17 6.12 -3.29
N TYR A 273 -24.22 6.92 -2.84
CA TYR A 273 -23.56 6.72 -1.57
C TYR A 273 -23.66 8.00 -0.73
N ARG A 274 -23.86 7.84 0.56
CA ARG A 274 -23.97 8.95 1.50
C ARG A 274 -22.68 9.03 2.31
N ILE A 275 -21.73 9.84 1.84
CA ILE A 275 -20.42 10.02 2.48
C ILE A 275 -20.26 11.51 2.78
N LEU A 276 -20.01 11.85 4.05
CA LEU A 276 -19.82 13.20 4.52
C LEU A 276 -18.41 13.35 5.09
N GLY A 277 -17.67 14.36 4.63
CA GLY A 277 -16.44 14.81 5.24
C GLY A 277 -16.64 16.22 5.82
N THR A 278 -16.35 16.40 7.10
CA THR A 278 -16.38 17.73 7.70
C THR A 278 -15.03 18.10 8.31
N ASP A 279 -14.69 19.37 8.22
CA ASP A 279 -13.51 19.94 8.88
C ASP A 279 -13.77 21.39 9.27
N ILE A 280 -13.11 21.87 10.29
CA ILE A 280 -13.26 23.27 10.75
C ILE A 280 -12.51 24.25 9.85
N ASP A 281 -11.51 23.77 9.09
CA ASP A 281 -10.67 24.59 8.22
C ASP A 281 -11.12 24.53 6.75
N PRO A 282 -11.69 25.60 6.20
CA PRO A 282 -12.13 25.65 4.81
C PRO A 282 -10.98 25.53 3.79
N ALA A 283 -9.76 25.93 4.16
CA ALA A 283 -8.60 25.79 3.29
C ALA A 283 -8.25 24.29 3.11
N THR A 284 -8.26 23.53 4.19
CA THR A 284 -8.07 22.10 4.18
C THR A 284 -9.19 21.37 3.42
N LEU A 285 -10.45 21.80 3.54
CA LEU A 285 -11.56 21.27 2.75
C LEU A 285 -11.40 21.49 1.24
N SER A 286 -10.85 22.63 0.85
CA SER A 286 -10.54 22.91 -0.55
C SER A 286 -9.54 21.88 -1.13
N ILE A 287 -8.55 21.48 -0.33
CA ILE A 287 -7.60 20.42 -0.68
C ILE A 287 -8.31 19.06 -0.78
N ALA A 288 -9.19 18.74 0.17
CA ALA A 288 -9.98 17.50 0.17
C ALA A 288 -10.82 17.36 -1.10
N ILE A 289 -11.52 18.44 -1.51
CA ILE A 289 -12.31 18.49 -2.74
C ILE A 289 -11.42 18.27 -3.98
N ALA A 290 -10.25 18.92 -4.02
CA ALA A 290 -9.30 18.74 -5.13
C ALA A 290 -8.76 17.29 -5.22
N ASN A 291 -8.44 16.68 -4.07
CA ASN A 291 -8.03 15.28 -3.99
C ASN A 291 -9.14 14.33 -4.43
N ALA A 292 -10.39 14.56 -3.98
CA ALA A 292 -11.54 13.75 -4.36
C ALA A 292 -11.84 13.86 -5.88
N LYS A 293 -11.66 15.04 -6.48
CA LYS A 293 -11.74 15.22 -7.94
C LYS A 293 -10.69 14.40 -8.68
N LYS A 294 -9.43 14.46 -8.24
CA LYS A 294 -8.34 13.65 -8.83
C LYS A 294 -8.56 12.15 -8.66
N ALA A 295 -9.13 11.71 -7.53
CA ALA A 295 -9.51 10.33 -7.30
C ALA A 295 -10.74 9.90 -8.13
N GLY A 296 -11.45 10.84 -8.77
CA GLY A 296 -12.66 10.59 -9.53
C GLY A 296 -13.89 10.25 -8.70
N VAL A 297 -13.90 10.65 -7.40
CA VAL A 297 -14.97 10.31 -6.44
C VAL A 297 -15.69 11.52 -5.84
N ALA A 298 -15.36 12.73 -6.26
CA ALA A 298 -15.91 13.97 -5.69
C ALA A 298 -17.45 14.02 -5.68
N LYS A 299 -18.11 13.47 -6.69
CA LYS A 299 -19.60 13.46 -6.78
C LYS A 299 -20.29 12.55 -5.74
N TYR A 300 -19.52 11.70 -5.05
CA TYR A 300 -20.03 10.77 -4.04
C TYR A 300 -19.77 11.23 -2.61
N ILE A 301 -19.08 12.37 -2.44
CA ILE A 301 -18.68 12.89 -1.13
C ILE A 301 -19.22 14.30 -0.98
N ASP A 302 -19.97 14.53 0.08
CA ASP A 302 -20.37 15.85 0.52
C ASP A 302 -19.30 16.41 1.47
N PHE A 303 -18.79 17.61 1.20
CA PHE A 303 -17.81 18.29 2.05
C PHE A 303 -18.44 19.53 2.66
N ARG A 304 -18.38 19.65 3.99
CA ARG A 304 -18.95 20.79 4.71
C ARG A 304 -17.97 21.32 5.75
N GLU A 305 -17.91 22.64 5.88
CA GLU A 305 -17.26 23.27 7.00
C GLU A 305 -18.07 23.04 8.28
N GLY A 306 -17.38 22.75 9.38
CA GLY A 306 -18.02 22.61 10.66
C GLY A 306 -17.13 22.09 11.78
N ASP A 307 -17.47 22.51 12.98
CA ASP A 307 -16.83 22.08 14.22
C ASP A 307 -17.43 20.73 14.67
N ALA A 308 -16.63 19.66 14.66
CA ALA A 308 -17.04 18.31 15.04
C ALA A 308 -17.69 18.23 16.44
N THR A 309 -17.42 19.19 17.32
CA THR A 309 -17.99 19.24 18.68
C THR A 309 -19.37 19.90 18.74
N LYS A 310 -19.83 20.50 17.64
CA LYS A 310 -21.09 21.26 17.55
C LYS A 310 -22.04 20.73 16.47
N LEU A 311 -21.51 19.97 15.49
CA LEU A 311 -22.33 19.46 14.39
C LEU A 311 -23.39 18.46 14.87
N SER A 312 -24.61 18.64 14.41
CA SER A 312 -25.67 17.63 14.59
C SER A 312 -25.33 16.35 13.84
N LEU A 313 -25.74 15.20 14.35
CA LEU A 313 -25.65 13.95 13.62
C LEU A 313 -26.45 14.05 12.33
N PRO A 314 -25.89 13.66 11.18
CA PRO A 314 -26.55 13.81 9.89
C PRO A 314 -27.75 12.88 9.69
N CYS A 315 -27.88 11.82 10.50
CA CYS A 315 -29.00 10.88 10.54
C CYS A 315 -28.90 10.00 11.79
N ASP A 316 -29.91 9.15 12.03
CA ASP A 316 -30.01 8.31 13.23
C ASP A 316 -28.95 7.19 13.28
N THR A 317 -28.56 6.65 12.13
CA THR A 317 -27.64 5.51 12.04
C THR A 317 -26.55 5.74 11.03
N GLY A 318 -25.34 5.22 11.30
CA GLY A 318 -24.22 5.34 10.37
C GLY A 318 -22.92 4.76 10.88
N VAL A 319 -21.88 5.03 10.12
CA VAL A 319 -20.50 4.66 10.41
C VAL A 319 -19.66 5.92 10.46
N LEU A 320 -19.06 6.19 11.62
CA LEU A 320 -18.10 7.27 11.84
C LEU A 320 -16.70 6.69 11.86
N VAL A 321 -15.83 7.20 11.00
CA VAL A 321 -14.40 6.86 10.99
C VAL A 321 -13.60 8.14 10.94
N CYS A 322 -12.73 8.36 11.91
CA CYS A 322 -11.94 9.58 11.93
C CYS A 322 -10.54 9.42 12.52
N ASN A 323 -9.71 10.38 12.16
CA ASN A 323 -8.35 10.58 12.64
C ASN A 323 -8.25 12.00 13.25
N PRO A 324 -8.72 12.22 14.49
CA PRO A 324 -8.66 13.54 15.12
C PRO A 324 -7.22 13.97 15.42
N PRO A 325 -6.95 15.26 15.61
CA PRO A 325 -5.62 15.75 15.98
C PRO A 325 -5.17 15.19 17.34
N TYR A 326 -3.90 14.75 17.43
CA TYR A 326 -3.34 14.14 18.65
C TYR A 326 -2.58 15.15 19.53
N GLY A 327 -2.06 16.27 18.94
CA GLY A 327 -1.15 17.20 19.59
C GLY A 327 0.26 16.61 19.78
N GLU A 328 1.23 17.10 19.04
CA GLU A 328 2.63 16.66 19.17
C GLU A 328 3.38 17.44 20.27
N ARG A 329 2.93 18.65 20.60
CA ARG A 329 3.49 19.52 21.63
C ARG A 329 2.57 19.58 22.84
N MET A 330 3.11 19.88 24.03
CA MET A 330 2.37 19.83 25.29
C MET A 330 1.10 20.74 25.32
N LEU A 331 1.13 21.92 24.72
CA LEU A 331 -0.04 22.79 24.60
C LEU A 331 -1.06 22.24 23.61
N GLU A 332 -0.61 21.70 22.50
CA GLU A 332 -1.45 21.03 21.48
C GLU A 332 -2.10 19.78 22.06
N GLN A 333 -1.38 19.00 22.88
CA GLN A 333 -1.90 17.81 23.55
C GLN A 333 -3.05 18.13 24.49
N ARG A 334 -2.95 19.19 25.32
CA ARG A 334 -4.05 19.64 26.21
C ARG A 334 -5.28 20.05 25.39
N SER A 335 -5.07 20.77 24.29
CA SER A 335 -6.14 21.17 23.38
C SER A 335 -6.82 19.96 22.73
N ALA A 336 -6.02 18.98 22.27
CA ALA A 336 -6.52 17.72 21.70
C ALA A 336 -7.32 16.90 22.72
N GLN A 337 -6.84 16.80 23.97
CA GLN A 337 -7.56 16.13 25.05
C GLN A 337 -8.89 16.81 25.37
N GLN A 338 -8.92 18.16 25.41
CA GLN A 338 -10.16 18.91 25.61
C GLN A 338 -11.13 18.74 24.44
N LEU A 339 -10.61 18.72 23.21
CA LEU A 339 -11.39 18.42 22.01
C LEU A 339 -12.04 17.03 22.13
N MET A 340 -11.28 16.01 22.54
CA MET A 340 -11.79 14.63 22.70
C MET A 340 -12.85 14.54 23.80
N ARG A 341 -12.72 15.27 24.90
CA ARG A 341 -13.77 15.34 25.95
C ARG A 341 -15.08 15.93 25.41
N THR A 342 -14.97 16.99 24.64
CA THR A 342 -16.15 17.66 24.08
C THR A 342 -16.79 16.81 23.00
N PHE A 343 -15.99 16.23 22.11
CA PHE A 343 -16.42 15.34 21.04
C PHE A 343 -17.08 14.06 21.60
N GLY A 344 -16.46 13.43 22.63
CA GLY A 344 -17.04 12.25 23.28
C GLY A 344 -18.39 12.53 23.94
N ARG A 345 -18.54 13.70 24.61
CA ARG A 345 -19.85 14.13 25.16
C ARG A 345 -20.89 14.34 24.07
N HIS A 346 -20.49 14.93 22.96
CA HIS A 346 -21.36 15.17 21.81
C HIS A 346 -21.87 13.85 21.19
N LEU A 347 -21.04 12.82 21.15
CA LEU A 347 -21.39 11.50 20.62
C LEU A 347 -22.01 10.55 21.65
N LYS A 348 -22.24 10.98 22.89
CA LYS A 348 -22.72 10.12 23.99
C LYS A 348 -24.03 9.40 23.64
N PHE A 349 -24.94 10.08 22.97
CA PHE A 349 -26.28 9.58 22.62
C PHE A 349 -26.40 9.09 21.17
N ALA A 350 -25.26 8.91 20.46
CA ALA A 350 -25.21 8.42 19.09
C ALA A 350 -25.18 6.88 19.05
N ASP A 351 -26.14 6.20 19.68
CA ASP A 351 -26.13 4.73 19.81
C ASP A 351 -26.34 4.01 18.48
N GLY A 352 -27.03 4.62 17.52
CA GLY A 352 -27.16 4.09 16.15
C GLY A 352 -25.87 4.19 15.30
N TRP A 353 -24.81 4.82 15.81
CA TRP A 353 -23.57 5.04 15.08
C TRP A 353 -22.47 4.08 15.54
N LYS A 354 -21.89 3.33 14.60
CA LYS A 354 -20.63 2.61 14.82
C LYS A 354 -19.48 3.60 14.66
N LYS A 355 -18.60 3.68 15.66
CA LYS A 355 -17.53 4.67 15.70
C LYS A 355 -16.18 3.99 15.69
N TYR A 356 -15.28 4.45 14.82
CA TYR A 356 -13.91 3.95 14.64
C TYR A 356 -12.96 5.14 14.67
N ILE A 357 -12.30 5.33 15.79
CA ILE A 357 -11.46 6.50 16.04
C ILE A 357 -10.03 6.03 16.22
N ILE A 358 -9.10 6.50 15.37
CA ILE A 358 -7.68 6.22 15.56
C ILE A 358 -7.07 7.32 16.44
N SER A 359 -6.27 6.94 17.43
CA SER A 359 -5.55 7.88 18.27
C SER A 359 -4.26 7.28 18.80
N SER A 360 -3.23 8.12 18.97
CA SER A 360 -1.99 7.79 19.68
C SER A 360 -2.06 8.12 21.17
N GLU A 361 -3.12 8.80 21.64
CA GLU A 361 -3.30 9.16 23.04
C GLU A 361 -3.52 7.88 23.88
N ALA A 362 -2.65 7.66 24.87
CA ALA A 362 -2.70 6.48 25.72
C ALA A 362 -3.98 6.41 26.58
N GLU A 363 -4.43 7.59 27.07
CA GLU A 363 -5.62 7.74 27.91
C GLU A 363 -6.85 8.18 27.12
N PHE A 364 -6.90 7.88 25.82
CA PHE A 364 -7.97 8.30 24.92
C PHE A 364 -9.37 8.00 25.49
N GLU A 365 -9.61 6.80 26.02
CA GLU A 365 -10.90 6.39 26.57
C GLU A 365 -11.34 7.22 27.77
N HIS A 366 -10.36 7.65 28.60
CA HIS A 366 -10.62 8.55 29.72
C HIS A 366 -11.09 9.92 29.23
N PHE A 367 -10.40 10.49 28.23
CA PHE A 367 -10.77 11.79 27.66
C PHE A 367 -12.05 11.72 26.85
N PHE A 368 -12.25 10.66 26.05
CA PHE A 368 -13.46 10.45 25.30
C PHE A 368 -14.69 10.14 26.16
N GLY A 369 -14.45 9.70 27.41
CA GLY A 369 -15.49 9.46 28.43
C GLY A 369 -16.26 8.17 28.23
N ARG A 370 -15.76 7.22 27.43
CA ARG A 370 -16.37 5.90 27.21
C ARG A 370 -15.28 4.87 26.90
N GLN A 371 -15.39 3.67 27.48
CA GLN A 371 -14.57 2.54 27.11
C GLN A 371 -14.98 1.99 25.74
N ALA A 372 -13.99 1.64 24.92
CA ALA A 372 -14.23 1.06 23.60
C ALA A 372 -14.72 -0.39 23.72
N THR A 373 -15.63 -0.79 22.85
CA THR A 373 -16.07 -2.18 22.72
C THR A 373 -14.89 -3.09 22.32
N LYS A 374 -14.00 -2.56 21.46
CA LYS A 374 -12.79 -3.26 21.01
C LYS A 374 -11.70 -2.25 20.71
N LYS A 375 -10.43 -2.65 20.92
CA LYS A 375 -9.24 -1.88 20.50
C LYS A 375 -8.39 -2.71 19.56
N ARG A 376 -7.76 -2.03 18.59
CA ARG A 376 -6.76 -2.64 17.72
C ARG A 376 -5.53 -1.75 17.64
N LYS A 377 -4.38 -2.31 18.01
CA LYS A 377 -3.09 -1.64 17.91
C LYS A 377 -2.63 -1.60 16.44
N LEU A 378 -2.23 -0.42 15.98
CA LEU A 378 -1.69 -0.16 14.66
C LEU A 378 -0.49 0.79 14.77
N TYR A 379 0.20 1.02 13.66
CA TYR A 379 1.32 1.97 13.58
C TYR A 379 1.13 2.91 12.39
N ASN A 380 1.04 4.21 12.65
CA ASN A 380 1.08 5.24 11.62
C ASN A 380 2.54 5.74 11.49
N GLY A 381 3.27 5.18 10.53
CA GLY A 381 4.72 5.36 10.47
C GLY A 381 5.41 4.74 11.69
N ARG A 382 6.10 5.57 12.49
CA ARG A 382 6.73 5.17 13.75
C ARG A 382 5.84 5.34 14.98
N LEU A 383 4.71 6.04 14.81
CA LEU A 383 3.80 6.35 15.90
C LEU A 383 2.86 5.17 16.18
N GLN A 384 2.91 4.64 17.40
CA GLN A 384 1.95 3.64 17.84
C GLN A 384 0.58 4.30 18.06
N CYS A 385 -0.46 3.75 17.44
CA CYS A 385 -1.84 4.18 17.57
C CYS A 385 -2.74 3.02 17.97
N ASN A 386 -3.90 3.33 18.53
CA ASN A 386 -4.98 2.37 18.68
C ASN A 386 -6.20 2.85 17.88
N VAL A 387 -6.88 1.92 17.24
CA VAL A 387 -8.23 2.14 16.72
C VAL A 387 -9.22 1.73 17.81
N TYR A 388 -9.95 2.71 18.32
CA TYR A 388 -10.99 2.54 19.32
C TYR A 388 -12.32 2.34 18.60
N MET A 389 -12.99 1.23 18.87
CA MET A 389 -14.21 0.80 18.18
C MET A 389 -15.39 0.77 19.15
N TYR A 390 -16.47 1.42 18.77
CA TYR A 390 -17.72 1.51 19.54
C TYR A 390 -18.89 1.07 18.65
N TYR A 391 -19.54 -0.02 19.04
CA TYR A 391 -20.72 -0.61 18.37
C TYR A 391 -21.56 -1.45 19.33
#